data_115d2ca887632de0d844251b94fec3f6
#
_entry.id   115d2ca887632de0d844251b94fec3f6
#
_cell.length_a   1.000
_cell.length_b   1.000
_cell.length_c   1.000
_cell.angle_alpha   90.00
_cell.angle_beta   90.00
_cell.angle_gamma   90.00
#
_symmetry.space_group_name_H-M   'P 1'
#
loop_
_entity.id
_entity.type
_entity.pdbx_description
1 polymer ?
#
loop_
_entity_poly.entity_id
_entity_poly.type
_entity_poly.pdbx_seq_one_letter_code
_entity_poly.pdbx_strand_id
1 'polypeptide(L)'
;MLKMPSVFSDSMVLQRDKNIAVWGESDSDFVTVELNGKTVEAKTNGGMWNLYLPPLHAGGPYKMTIKSGNDCITYNDVMIGEVWLAGGQSNMELELKDCKEGTEIVKNASGDNVRFYYTPKVTSVGQELEEAESKSSWEKFIPNQCDKWSAVGYFFASMLSEKLGVTVGVIGCNWGGTSASCWISRKFLEYDIRIISYLKEYDNRDKSLEEAYNECPGSMHESMIKRVAPYTLAGFLYYQGEEDDHKPYTYYELLLTLVRQWRYDWKDDKLPFMLVQLPIYQEEGEPDYKNWPFIREAQMKLYDTVKNTGIAVILETGEYNNIHPVDKKTVGKRLMLQAMYHVYGDIDEKEAYGPIYDSYFVENGIMYIKFKYAETGIICNTEEECGFEIAGADKKYYPAKAVILGDSIALSSDKVNIPLYARYFWTNYHKVSLFGANGIPVAPFRTSTDDGAICTGSRNTGLFK
;
A
#
# COMPACT_ATOMS: atom_id res chain seq x y z
N MET A 1 15.78 -21.40 -27.60
CA MET A 1 15.42 -21.62 -26.15
C MET A 1 14.33 -20.65 -25.75
N LEU A 2 13.24 -21.16 -25.19
CA LEU A 2 12.12 -20.36 -24.67
C LEU A 2 12.28 -20.18 -23.16
N LYS A 3 12.25 -18.92 -22.65
CA LYS A 3 12.36 -18.60 -21.23
C LYS A 3 11.21 -17.69 -20.80
N MET A 4 10.57 -18.01 -19.67
CA MET A 4 9.48 -17.25 -19.09
C MET A 4 9.91 -16.64 -17.75
N PRO A 5 9.43 -15.42 -17.41
CA PRO A 5 9.54 -14.91 -16.03
C PRO A 5 8.87 -15.85 -15.03
N SER A 6 9.44 -15.95 -13.83
CA SER A 6 8.98 -16.88 -12.78
C SER A 6 7.56 -16.61 -12.26
N VAL A 7 7.05 -15.39 -12.45
CA VAL A 7 5.66 -15.06 -12.16
C VAL A 7 4.65 -15.86 -12.99
N PHE A 8 5.09 -16.40 -14.14
CA PHE A 8 4.33 -17.39 -14.90
C PHE A 8 4.74 -18.78 -14.44
N SER A 9 3.93 -19.40 -13.62
CA SER A 9 4.16 -20.77 -13.11
C SER A 9 2.83 -21.49 -12.90
N ASP A 10 2.89 -22.76 -12.58
CA ASP A 10 1.70 -23.52 -12.18
C ASP A 10 0.97 -22.82 -11.05
N SER A 11 -0.33 -22.98 -11.00
CA SER A 11 -1.22 -22.37 -10.01
C SER A 11 -1.33 -20.83 -10.07
N MET A 12 -0.81 -20.16 -11.11
CA MET A 12 -0.96 -18.70 -11.25
C MET A 12 -2.40 -18.25 -11.39
N VAL A 13 -2.64 -16.99 -10.99
CA VAL A 13 -3.90 -16.28 -11.25
C VAL A 13 -3.64 -15.20 -12.28
N LEU A 14 -4.41 -15.18 -13.36
CA LEU A 14 -4.39 -14.15 -14.40
C LEU A 14 -5.59 -13.23 -14.24
N GLN A 15 -5.38 -11.93 -14.47
CA GLN A 15 -6.43 -10.92 -14.30
C GLN A 15 -7.60 -11.13 -15.26
N ARG A 16 -8.82 -11.22 -14.72
CA ARG A 16 -10.06 -11.28 -15.50
C ARG A 16 -10.42 -9.95 -16.15
N ASP A 17 -11.25 -10.01 -17.17
CA ASP A 17 -11.94 -8.90 -17.83
C ASP A 17 -11.02 -7.78 -18.36
N LYS A 18 -9.71 -8.03 -18.44
CA LYS A 18 -8.67 -7.18 -19.03
C LYS A 18 -7.84 -7.96 -20.04
N ASN A 19 -7.15 -7.26 -20.93
CA ASN A 19 -6.13 -7.86 -21.77
C ASN A 19 -5.00 -8.42 -20.90
N ILE A 20 -4.66 -9.71 -21.04
CA ILE A 20 -3.68 -10.39 -20.20
C ILE A 20 -2.30 -10.29 -20.85
N ALA A 21 -1.37 -9.57 -20.26
CA ALA A 21 0.00 -9.45 -20.73
C ALA A 21 0.75 -10.76 -20.49
N VAL A 22 1.43 -11.24 -21.53
CA VAL A 22 2.34 -12.40 -21.48
C VAL A 22 3.62 -12.04 -22.22
N TRP A 23 4.79 -12.32 -21.62
CA TRP A 23 6.08 -11.95 -22.18
C TRP A 23 7.17 -12.93 -21.78
N GLY A 24 8.29 -12.89 -22.51
CA GLY A 24 9.45 -13.73 -22.23
C GLY A 24 10.55 -13.54 -23.26
N GLU A 25 11.45 -14.51 -23.29
CA GLU A 25 12.57 -14.56 -24.21
C GLU A 25 12.45 -15.77 -25.13
N SER A 26 12.90 -15.64 -26.38
CA SER A 26 12.99 -16.75 -27.34
C SER A 26 14.03 -16.46 -28.44
N ASP A 27 14.70 -17.49 -28.88
CA ASP A 27 15.58 -17.48 -30.07
C ASP A 27 14.86 -17.78 -31.39
N SER A 28 13.56 -18.12 -31.36
CA SER A 28 12.74 -18.35 -32.54
C SER A 28 12.01 -17.08 -32.96
N ASP A 29 11.64 -16.95 -34.22
CA ASP A 29 11.01 -15.77 -34.82
C ASP A 29 9.60 -15.47 -34.23
N PHE A 30 8.89 -16.53 -33.80
CA PHE A 30 7.51 -16.44 -33.34
C PHE A 30 7.29 -17.25 -32.06
N VAL A 31 6.41 -16.72 -31.22
CA VAL A 31 5.92 -17.38 -30.01
C VAL A 31 4.40 -17.38 -30.02
N THR A 32 3.82 -18.53 -29.72
CA THR A 32 2.36 -18.71 -29.64
C THR A 32 1.96 -19.04 -28.19
N VAL A 33 0.94 -18.35 -27.69
CA VAL A 33 0.35 -18.62 -26.38
C VAL A 33 -1.10 -19.05 -26.56
N GLU A 34 -1.44 -20.18 -25.93
CA GLU A 34 -2.79 -20.76 -25.92
C GLU A 34 -3.32 -20.83 -24.48
N LEU A 35 -4.51 -20.31 -24.24
CA LEU A 35 -5.24 -20.36 -22.97
C LEU A 35 -6.75 -20.40 -23.21
N ASN A 36 -7.46 -21.38 -22.63
CA ASN A 36 -8.91 -21.52 -22.72
C ASN A 36 -9.47 -21.36 -24.15
N GLY A 37 -8.85 -22.05 -25.12
CA GLY A 37 -9.26 -22.01 -26.54
C GLY A 37 -8.95 -20.70 -27.28
N LYS A 38 -8.27 -19.76 -26.64
CA LYS A 38 -7.73 -18.54 -27.29
C LYS A 38 -6.27 -18.75 -27.60
N THR A 39 -5.88 -18.46 -28.84
CA THR A 39 -4.48 -18.55 -29.30
C THR A 39 -4.06 -17.21 -29.87
N VAL A 40 -2.92 -16.70 -29.41
CA VAL A 40 -2.30 -15.45 -29.89
C VAL A 40 -0.84 -15.71 -30.22
N GLU A 41 -0.37 -15.13 -31.33
CA GLU A 41 1.00 -15.21 -31.78
C GLU A 41 1.69 -13.85 -31.69
N ALA A 42 2.95 -13.83 -31.29
CA ALA A 42 3.81 -12.65 -31.30
C ALA A 42 5.13 -12.96 -32.06
N LYS A 43 5.65 -11.90 -32.70
CA LYS A 43 6.99 -11.92 -33.29
C LYS A 43 8.03 -11.60 -32.24
N THR A 44 9.13 -12.31 -32.24
CA THR A 44 10.30 -12.03 -31.39
C THR A 44 11.11 -10.86 -31.98
N ASN A 45 11.55 -9.94 -31.11
CA ASN A 45 12.39 -8.80 -31.47
C ASN A 45 13.59 -8.73 -30.53
N GLY A 46 14.80 -8.94 -31.04
CA GLY A 46 16.02 -8.95 -30.24
C GLY A 46 16.02 -9.99 -29.09
N GLY A 47 15.42 -11.16 -29.35
CA GLY A 47 15.30 -12.21 -28.33
C GLY A 47 14.14 -12.05 -27.34
N MET A 48 13.45 -10.90 -27.35
CA MET A 48 12.32 -10.60 -26.47
C MET A 48 11.00 -10.68 -27.23
N TRP A 49 9.95 -11.10 -26.57
CA TRP A 49 8.59 -11.09 -27.11
C TRP A 49 7.58 -10.67 -26.05
N ASN A 50 6.48 -10.11 -26.48
CA ASN A 50 5.32 -9.84 -25.64
C ASN A 50 4.05 -9.89 -26.47
N LEU A 51 2.96 -10.30 -25.84
CA LEU A 51 1.62 -10.31 -26.43
C LEU A 51 0.56 -10.04 -25.36
N TYR A 52 -0.67 -9.85 -25.82
CA TYR A 52 -1.83 -9.75 -24.98
C TYR A 52 -2.86 -10.79 -25.39
N LEU A 53 -3.22 -11.69 -24.48
CA LEU A 53 -4.43 -12.51 -24.64
C LEU A 53 -5.67 -11.62 -24.46
N PRO A 54 -6.77 -11.91 -25.18
CA PRO A 54 -8.01 -11.17 -25.01
C PRO A 54 -8.58 -11.36 -23.60
N PRO A 55 -9.46 -10.45 -23.14
CA PRO A 55 -10.12 -10.58 -21.86
C PRO A 55 -10.84 -11.93 -21.71
N LEU A 56 -10.72 -12.51 -20.53
CA LEU A 56 -11.41 -13.75 -20.13
C LEU A 56 -12.20 -13.50 -18.85
N HIS A 57 -13.36 -14.12 -18.73
CA HIS A 57 -14.13 -14.09 -17.48
C HIS A 57 -13.52 -15.02 -16.44
N ALA A 58 -13.81 -14.74 -15.16
CA ALA A 58 -13.36 -15.58 -14.06
C ALA A 58 -13.71 -17.06 -14.26
N GLY A 59 -12.80 -17.94 -13.91
CA GLY A 59 -12.95 -19.37 -14.05
C GLY A 59 -11.64 -20.13 -14.01
N GLY A 60 -11.69 -21.42 -14.27
CA GLY A 60 -10.56 -22.34 -14.20
C GLY A 60 -10.89 -23.56 -13.35
N PRO A 61 -9.89 -24.43 -13.12
CA PRO A 61 -8.51 -24.33 -13.57
C PRO A 61 -8.35 -24.61 -15.07
N TYR A 62 -7.49 -23.84 -15.72
CA TYR A 62 -7.14 -23.99 -17.13
C TYR A 62 -5.68 -24.46 -17.28
N LYS A 63 -5.36 -24.85 -18.52
CA LYS A 63 -4.00 -25.10 -18.95
C LYS A 63 -3.56 -23.98 -19.91
N MET A 64 -2.39 -23.39 -19.67
CA MET A 64 -1.76 -22.41 -20.56
C MET A 64 -0.53 -23.05 -21.23
N THR A 65 -0.46 -22.95 -22.56
CA THR A 65 0.64 -23.53 -23.35
C THR A 65 1.34 -22.44 -24.15
N ILE A 66 2.66 -22.39 -24.06
CA ILE A 66 3.53 -21.47 -24.79
C ILE A 66 4.42 -22.30 -25.71
N LYS A 67 4.43 -21.99 -27.00
CA LYS A 67 5.23 -22.69 -28.02
C LYS A 67 6.13 -21.73 -28.79
N SER A 68 7.35 -22.11 -29.01
CA SER A 68 8.30 -21.33 -29.79
C SER A 68 9.31 -22.28 -30.48
N GLY A 69 9.28 -22.38 -31.79
CA GLY A 69 10.07 -23.38 -32.53
C GLY A 69 9.77 -24.80 -32.06
N ASN A 70 10.78 -25.48 -31.52
CA ASN A 70 10.65 -26.83 -30.96
C ASN A 70 10.37 -26.82 -29.45
N ASP A 71 10.42 -25.66 -28.80
CA ASP A 71 10.21 -25.54 -27.37
C ASP A 71 8.71 -25.41 -27.05
N CYS A 72 8.30 -26.05 -25.93
CA CYS A 72 6.94 -26.00 -25.43
C CYS A 72 6.96 -25.97 -23.91
N ILE A 73 6.41 -24.91 -23.35
CA ILE A 73 6.19 -24.78 -21.90
C ILE A 73 4.69 -24.86 -21.63
N THR A 74 4.31 -25.57 -20.59
CA THR A 74 2.93 -25.74 -20.19
C THR A 74 2.78 -25.44 -18.71
N TYR A 75 1.83 -24.57 -18.38
CA TYR A 75 1.41 -24.27 -17.02
C TYR A 75 0.03 -24.88 -16.75
N ASN A 76 -0.10 -25.55 -15.62
CA ASN A 76 -1.33 -26.21 -15.19
C ASN A 76 -1.98 -25.40 -14.07
N ASP A 77 -3.25 -25.68 -13.80
CA ASP A 77 -4.00 -25.09 -12.69
C ASP A 77 -4.02 -23.54 -12.74
N VAL A 78 -4.15 -22.98 -13.94
CA VAL A 78 -4.23 -21.53 -14.17
C VAL A 78 -5.64 -21.04 -13.90
N MET A 79 -5.81 -20.10 -12.96
CA MET A 79 -7.09 -19.47 -12.69
C MET A 79 -7.17 -18.11 -13.38
N ILE A 80 -8.37 -17.77 -13.83
CA ILE A 80 -8.72 -16.39 -14.22
C ILE A 80 -9.53 -15.80 -13.07
N GLY A 81 -9.01 -14.73 -12.46
CA GLY A 81 -9.58 -14.11 -11.26
C GLY A 81 -9.11 -12.68 -11.10
N GLU A 82 -9.02 -12.19 -9.87
CA GLU A 82 -8.46 -10.88 -9.56
C GLU A 82 -6.99 -10.99 -9.19
N VAL A 83 -6.16 -10.05 -9.63
CA VAL A 83 -4.73 -10.02 -9.29
C VAL A 83 -4.37 -8.66 -8.72
N TRP A 84 -3.79 -8.64 -7.52
CA TRP A 84 -3.36 -7.45 -6.83
C TRP A 84 -1.88 -7.53 -6.45
N LEU A 85 -1.14 -6.43 -6.57
CA LEU A 85 0.23 -6.35 -6.08
C LEU A 85 0.23 -5.73 -4.68
N ALA A 86 0.83 -6.43 -3.71
CA ALA A 86 0.99 -5.97 -2.33
C ALA A 86 2.44 -5.47 -2.10
N GLY A 87 2.61 -4.15 -2.16
CA GLY A 87 3.90 -3.47 -2.03
C GLY A 87 4.06 -2.74 -0.70
N GLY A 88 5.30 -2.52 -0.30
CA GLY A 88 5.61 -1.76 0.90
C GLY A 88 6.72 -2.35 1.78
N GLN A 89 6.71 -2.01 3.07
CA GLN A 89 7.73 -2.43 4.03
C GLN A 89 7.20 -3.46 5.05
N SER A 90 7.84 -3.55 6.20
CA SER A 90 7.59 -4.59 7.22
C SER A 90 6.13 -4.77 7.63
N ASN A 91 5.32 -3.72 7.69
CA ASN A 91 3.90 -3.83 8.01
C ASN A 91 3.05 -4.44 6.88
N MET A 92 3.48 -4.32 5.61
CA MET A 92 2.92 -5.11 4.51
C MET A 92 3.49 -6.54 4.51
N GLU A 93 4.75 -6.70 4.90
CA GLU A 93 5.45 -7.98 4.92
C GLU A 93 5.00 -8.90 6.07
N LEU A 94 4.58 -8.36 7.22
CA LEU A 94 4.29 -9.14 8.43
C LEU A 94 3.56 -10.45 8.09
N GLU A 95 4.21 -11.56 8.47
CA GLU A 95 3.79 -12.90 8.06
C GLU A 95 2.45 -13.31 8.70
N LEU A 96 1.66 -14.06 7.99
CA LEU A 96 0.32 -14.48 8.43
C LEU A 96 0.36 -15.20 9.78
N LYS A 97 1.37 -16.04 10.03
CA LYS A 97 1.52 -16.74 11.32
C LYS A 97 1.73 -15.81 12.52
N ASP A 98 2.28 -14.59 12.28
CA ASP A 98 2.69 -13.63 13.32
C ASP A 98 1.60 -12.59 13.63
N CYS A 99 0.52 -12.54 12.85
CA CYS A 99 -0.59 -11.65 13.11
C CYS A 99 -1.57 -12.25 14.13
N LYS A 100 -2.48 -11.41 14.64
CA LYS A 100 -3.57 -11.85 15.51
C LYS A 100 -4.39 -12.94 14.81
N GLU A 101 -4.64 -14.06 15.49
CA GLU A 101 -5.33 -15.25 14.96
C GLU A 101 -4.56 -16.02 13.86
N GLY A 102 -3.37 -15.55 13.44
CA GLY A 102 -2.66 -16.05 12.27
C GLY A 102 -2.25 -17.53 12.39
N THR A 103 -1.74 -17.95 13.52
CA THR A 103 -1.37 -19.37 13.75
C THR A 103 -2.55 -20.32 13.55
N GLU A 104 -3.76 -19.94 14.00
CA GLU A 104 -4.95 -20.78 13.84
C GLU A 104 -5.44 -20.77 12.39
N ILE A 105 -5.34 -19.63 11.70
CA ILE A 105 -5.65 -19.50 10.27
C ILE A 105 -4.74 -20.42 9.45
N VAL A 106 -3.43 -20.37 9.68
CA VAL A 106 -2.44 -21.20 8.96
C VAL A 106 -2.70 -22.69 9.18
N LYS A 107 -2.98 -23.08 10.42
CA LYS A 107 -3.25 -24.48 10.79
C LYS A 107 -4.50 -25.02 10.08
N ASN A 108 -5.53 -24.20 9.94
CA ASN A 108 -6.80 -24.57 9.34
C ASN A 108 -6.91 -24.13 7.86
N ALA A 109 -5.80 -23.71 7.26
CA ALA A 109 -5.77 -23.26 5.88
C ALA A 109 -6.36 -24.32 4.96
N SER A 110 -7.36 -23.93 4.17
CA SER A 110 -8.00 -24.82 3.20
C SER A 110 -8.70 -23.99 2.13
N GLY A 111 -8.69 -24.48 0.92
CA GLY A 111 -9.38 -23.87 -0.20
C GLY A 111 -8.43 -23.36 -1.28
N ASP A 112 -9.00 -22.84 -2.37
CA ASP A 112 -8.28 -22.47 -3.59
C ASP A 112 -8.61 -21.05 -4.04
N ASN A 113 -9.27 -20.30 -3.18
CA ASN A 113 -9.79 -18.96 -3.52
C ASN A 113 -8.76 -17.86 -3.37
N VAL A 114 -7.64 -18.12 -2.67
CA VAL A 114 -6.52 -17.18 -2.53
C VAL A 114 -5.24 -17.88 -2.94
N ARG A 115 -4.44 -17.21 -3.76
CA ARG A 115 -3.12 -17.67 -4.18
C ARG A 115 -2.11 -16.55 -4.04
N PHE A 116 -0.87 -16.91 -3.74
CA PHE A 116 0.21 -15.96 -3.51
C PHE A 116 1.42 -16.26 -4.38
N TYR A 117 2.04 -15.22 -4.92
CA TYR A 117 3.36 -15.26 -5.53
C TYR A 117 4.23 -14.23 -4.84
N TYR A 118 5.41 -14.63 -4.38
CA TYR A 118 6.41 -13.70 -3.87
C TYR A 118 7.53 -13.48 -4.85
N THR A 119 7.85 -12.19 -5.10
CA THR A 119 9.12 -11.83 -5.70
C THR A 119 10.24 -12.15 -4.70
N PRO A 120 11.31 -12.86 -5.11
CA PRO A 120 12.34 -13.28 -4.18
C PRO A 120 13.10 -12.08 -3.60
N LYS A 121 13.50 -12.17 -2.35
CA LYS A 121 14.39 -11.24 -1.68
C LYS A 121 15.83 -11.63 -1.94
N VAL A 122 16.60 -10.75 -2.54
CA VAL A 122 18.00 -10.96 -2.92
C VAL A 122 18.85 -9.76 -2.53
N THR A 123 20.14 -10.00 -2.33
CA THR A 123 21.11 -8.95 -1.99
C THR A 123 21.82 -8.38 -3.22
N SER A 124 21.57 -8.98 -4.40
CA SER A 124 22.13 -8.50 -5.65
C SER A 124 21.25 -8.86 -6.84
N VAL A 125 21.29 -8.05 -7.89
CA VAL A 125 20.66 -8.36 -9.19
C VAL A 125 21.68 -9.06 -10.06
N GLY A 126 21.35 -10.27 -10.54
CA GLY A 126 22.24 -11.11 -11.33
C GLY A 126 22.00 -12.58 -11.03
N GLN A 127 23.07 -13.39 -10.89
CA GLN A 127 22.95 -14.84 -10.68
C GLN A 127 22.12 -15.19 -9.43
N GLU A 128 22.29 -14.47 -8.31
CA GLU A 128 21.51 -14.70 -7.09
C GLU A 128 20.00 -14.55 -7.36
N LEU A 129 19.61 -13.48 -8.08
CA LEU A 129 18.22 -13.26 -8.44
C LEU A 129 17.69 -14.36 -9.37
N GLU A 130 18.45 -14.76 -10.40
CA GLU A 130 18.07 -15.83 -11.32
C GLU A 130 17.88 -17.17 -10.61
N GLU A 131 18.77 -17.51 -9.67
CA GLU A 131 18.67 -18.72 -8.85
C GLU A 131 17.46 -18.67 -7.92
N ALA A 132 17.17 -17.54 -7.31
CA ALA A 132 16.03 -17.34 -6.45
C ALA A 132 14.70 -17.39 -7.23
N GLU A 133 14.63 -16.72 -8.38
CA GLU A 133 13.48 -16.78 -9.28
C GLU A 133 13.19 -18.19 -9.78
N SER A 134 14.21 -18.99 -10.04
CA SER A 134 14.04 -20.39 -10.50
C SER A 134 13.31 -21.28 -9.47
N LYS A 135 13.25 -20.85 -8.21
CA LYS A 135 12.58 -21.54 -7.11
C LYS A 135 11.25 -20.89 -6.73
N SER A 136 10.92 -19.73 -7.31
CA SER A 136 9.68 -19.00 -7.03
C SER A 136 8.52 -19.57 -7.84
N SER A 137 7.36 -19.69 -7.20
CA SER A 137 6.13 -20.15 -7.83
C SER A 137 4.90 -19.61 -7.08
N TRP A 138 3.74 -19.68 -7.71
CA TRP A 138 2.49 -19.42 -7.03
C TRP A 138 2.17 -20.51 -6.02
N GLU A 139 1.74 -20.10 -4.84
CA GLU A 139 1.37 -20.93 -3.70
C GLU A 139 -0.14 -20.92 -3.48
N LYS A 140 -0.68 -22.02 -2.98
CA LYS A 140 -2.08 -22.18 -2.61
C LYS A 140 -2.29 -22.02 -1.11
N PHE A 141 -3.51 -21.67 -0.70
CA PHE A 141 -3.88 -21.55 0.70
C PHE A 141 -4.10 -22.93 1.33
N ILE A 142 -3.00 -23.60 1.66
CA ILE A 142 -2.99 -24.92 2.31
C ILE A 142 -2.06 -24.91 3.53
N PRO A 143 -2.28 -25.81 4.51
CA PRO A 143 -1.48 -25.88 5.73
C PRO A 143 0.03 -25.96 5.44
N ASN A 144 0.84 -25.24 6.24
CA ASN A 144 2.31 -25.18 6.16
C ASN A 144 2.90 -24.58 4.85
N GLN A 145 2.07 -23.97 3.99
CA GLN A 145 2.57 -23.22 2.83
C GLN A 145 2.26 -21.72 2.89
N CYS A 146 1.25 -21.32 3.66
CA CYS A 146 0.80 -19.94 3.73
C CYS A 146 1.26 -19.18 4.99
N ASP A 147 2.09 -19.77 5.84
CA ASP A 147 2.56 -19.20 7.10
C ASP A 147 3.34 -17.89 6.90
N LYS A 148 4.08 -17.78 5.80
CA LYS A 148 4.89 -16.61 5.42
C LYS A 148 4.18 -15.61 4.51
N TRP A 149 2.92 -15.82 4.20
CA TRP A 149 2.19 -14.86 3.38
C TRP A 149 2.00 -13.54 4.12
N SER A 150 1.95 -12.42 3.39
CA SER A 150 1.53 -11.15 3.96
C SER A 150 0.17 -11.29 4.63
N ALA A 151 0.09 -11.03 5.92
CA ALA A 151 -1.19 -11.07 6.64
C ALA A 151 -2.19 -10.06 6.05
N VAL A 152 -1.74 -8.84 5.72
CA VAL A 152 -2.56 -7.82 5.06
C VAL A 152 -3.05 -8.31 3.70
N GLY A 153 -2.14 -8.84 2.88
CA GLY A 153 -2.47 -9.39 1.56
C GLY A 153 -3.46 -10.54 1.64
N TYR A 154 -3.29 -11.45 2.60
CA TYR A 154 -4.21 -12.56 2.83
C TYR A 154 -5.61 -12.10 3.24
N PHE A 155 -5.72 -11.24 4.26
CA PHE A 155 -7.04 -10.78 4.69
C PHE A 155 -7.77 -9.98 3.62
N PHE A 156 -7.04 -9.13 2.89
CA PHE A 156 -7.58 -8.44 1.72
C PHE A 156 -8.13 -9.43 0.70
N ALA A 157 -7.30 -10.38 0.25
CA ALA A 157 -7.66 -11.31 -0.82
C ALA A 157 -8.77 -12.27 -0.41
N SER A 158 -8.74 -12.78 0.81
CA SER A 158 -9.76 -13.68 1.34
C SER A 158 -11.14 -13.02 1.38
N MET A 159 -11.22 -11.80 1.93
CA MET A 159 -12.49 -11.06 1.98
C MET A 159 -12.96 -10.61 0.60
N LEU A 160 -12.04 -10.22 -0.29
CA LEU A 160 -12.38 -9.86 -1.67
C LEU A 160 -12.90 -11.07 -2.45
N SER A 161 -12.24 -12.22 -2.30
CA SER A 161 -12.67 -13.46 -2.93
C SER A 161 -14.06 -13.89 -2.47
N GLU A 162 -14.36 -13.76 -1.18
CA GLU A 162 -15.69 -14.04 -0.62
C GLU A 162 -16.75 -13.11 -1.23
N LYS A 163 -16.45 -11.82 -1.35
CA LYS A 163 -17.39 -10.82 -1.91
C LYS A 163 -17.67 -11.03 -3.39
N LEU A 164 -16.63 -11.31 -4.17
CA LEU A 164 -16.74 -11.41 -5.63
C LEU A 164 -17.04 -12.83 -6.13
N GLY A 165 -16.86 -13.86 -5.30
CA GLY A 165 -17.02 -15.25 -5.68
C GLY A 165 -15.97 -15.74 -6.69
N VAL A 166 -14.75 -15.16 -6.69
CA VAL A 166 -13.68 -15.50 -7.65
C VAL A 166 -12.36 -15.72 -6.92
N THR A 167 -11.43 -16.44 -7.57
CA THR A 167 -10.06 -16.59 -7.06
C THR A 167 -9.34 -15.24 -7.08
N VAL A 168 -8.64 -14.92 -5.99
CA VAL A 168 -7.80 -13.72 -5.87
C VAL A 168 -6.35 -14.12 -5.71
N GLY A 169 -5.50 -13.62 -6.62
CA GLY A 169 -4.06 -13.74 -6.58
C GLY A 169 -3.41 -12.49 -6.00
N VAL A 170 -2.43 -12.66 -5.12
CA VAL A 170 -1.61 -11.58 -4.58
C VAL A 170 -0.16 -11.77 -5.02
N ILE A 171 0.42 -10.72 -5.59
CA ILE A 171 1.86 -10.65 -5.89
C ILE A 171 2.52 -9.83 -4.78
N GLY A 172 3.32 -10.47 -3.94
CA GLY A 172 4.06 -9.84 -2.85
C GLY A 172 5.35 -9.18 -3.34
N CYS A 173 5.41 -7.86 -3.23
CA CYS A 173 6.61 -7.04 -3.45
C CYS A 173 6.81 -6.17 -2.21
N ASN A 174 7.31 -6.76 -1.11
CA ASN A 174 7.45 -6.07 0.17
C ASN A 174 8.72 -6.52 0.89
N TRP A 175 9.37 -5.57 1.59
CA TRP A 175 10.59 -5.82 2.35
C TRP A 175 10.71 -4.83 3.51
N GLY A 176 10.90 -5.32 4.73
CA GLY A 176 11.05 -4.51 5.94
C GLY A 176 12.23 -3.55 5.90
N GLY A 177 12.10 -2.39 6.59
CA GLY A 177 13.15 -1.38 6.65
C GLY A 177 13.37 -0.61 5.34
N THR A 178 12.45 -0.65 4.38
CA THR A 178 12.63 0.03 3.09
C THR A 178 11.96 1.40 3.06
N SER A 179 12.73 2.44 2.71
CA SER A 179 12.18 3.72 2.29
C SER A 179 11.41 3.59 0.97
N ALA A 180 10.42 4.44 0.73
CA ALA A 180 9.74 4.52 -0.55
C ALA A 180 10.71 4.77 -1.74
N SER A 181 11.87 5.39 -1.48
CA SER A 181 12.92 5.59 -2.48
C SER A 181 13.49 4.28 -3.06
N CYS A 182 13.47 3.19 -2.29
CA CYS A 182 13.94 1.89 -2.74
C CYS A 182 13.03 1.29 -3.83
N TRP A 183 11.76 1.68 -3.83
CA TRP A 183 10.71 1.19 -4.74
C TRP A 183 10.55 2.03 -6.01
N ILE A 184 11.40 3.08 -6.17
CA ILE A 184 11.42 3.98 -7.33
C ILE A 184 12.76 3.81 -8.04
N SER A 185 12.80 3.66 -9.36
CA SER A 185 14.06 3.55 -10.08
C SER A 185 14.94 4.79 -9.90
N ARG A 186 16.25 4.61 -9.85
CA ARG A 186 17.20 5.72 -9.76
C ARG A 186 16.93 6.81 -10.80
N LYS A 187 16.59 6.41 -12.03
CA LYS A 187 16.25 7.35 -13.10
C LYS A 187 15.08 8.27 -12.75
N PHE A 188 14.00 7.76 -12.14
CA PHE A 188 12.86 8.59 -11.73
C PHE A 188 13.21 9.48 -10.55
N LEU A 189 14.04 9.00 -9.60
CA LEU A 189 14.54 9.81 -8.49
C LEU A 189 15.44 10.97 -8.97
N GLU A 190 16.24 10.76 -10.02
CA GLU A 190 17.12 11.78 -10.61
C GLU A 190 16.36 12.92 -11.28
N TYR A 191 15.18 12.65 -11.84
CA TYR A 191 14.40 13.66 -12.56
C TYR A 191 13.66 14.64 -11.67
N ASP A 192 13.43 14.32 -10.39
CA ASP A 192 12.68 15.20 -9.49
C ASP A 192 13.60 15.85 -8.45
N ILE A 193 13.86 17.16 -8.62
CA ILE A 193 14.75 17.93 -7.73
C ILE A 193 14.29 17.93 -6.27
N ARG A 194 13.01 17.67 -5.99
CA ARG A 194 12.45 17.66 -4.63
C ARG A 194 12.86 16.42 -3.84
N ILE A 195 13.15 15.32 -4.55
CA ILE A 195 13.50 14.00 -3.95
C ILE A 195 14.90 13.50 -4.33
N ILE A 196 15.64 14.20 -5.16
CA ILE A 196 17.01 13.82 -5.57
C ILE A 196 17.97 13.71 -4.37
N SER A 197 17.63 14.33 -3.23
CA SER A 197 18.40 14.24 -1.99
C SER A 197 18.54 12.79 -1.50
N TYR A 198 17.56 11.92 -1.71
CA TYR A 198 17.64 10.51 -1.36
C TYR A 198 18.80 9.79 -2.05
N LEU A 199 19.01 10.06 -3.36
CA LEU A 199 20.17 9.55 -4.10
C LEU A 199 21.47 10.17 -3.66
N LYS A 200 21.53 11.50 -3.53
CA LYS A 200 22.76 12.22 -3.18
C LYS A 200 23.28 11.84 -1.81
N GLU A 201 22.40 11.68 -0.83
CA GLU A 201 22.80 11.26 0.51
C GLU A 201 23.31 9.82 0.50
N TYR A 202 22.62 8.92 -0.20
CA TYR A 202 23.05 7.55 -0.36
C TYR A 202 24.41 7.45 -1.08
N ASP A 203 24.59 8.15 -2.20
CA ASP A 203 25.82 8.08 -3.03
C ASP A 203 27.03 8.72 -2.33
N ASN A 204 26.81 9.68 -1.42
CA ASN A 204 27.87 10.40 -0.68
C ASN A 204 28.16 9.81 0.72
N ARG A 205 27.45 8.79 1.16
CA ARG A 205 27.72 8.18 2.47
C ARG A 205 29.05 7.43 2.50
N ASP A 206 29.54 7.16 3.69
CA ASP A 206 30.76 6.40 3.90
C ASP A 206 30.57 4.94 3.42
N LYS A 207 31.27 4.58 2.35
CA LYS A 207 31.21 3.24 1.73
C LYS A 207 31.88 2.15 2.56
N SER A 208 32.51 2.46 3.69
CA SER A 208 33.04 1.48 4.62
C SER A 208 31.96 0.85 5.52
N LEU A 209 30.77 1.45 5.57
CA LEU A 209 29.60 0.87 6.24
C LEU A 209 29.02 -0.23 5.36
N GLU A 210 28.83 -1.43 5.91
CA GLU A 210 28.12 -2.51 5.23
C GLU A 210 26.71 -2.01 4.87
N GLU A 211 26.37 -2.07 3.58
CA GLU A 211 25.09 -1.62 3.07
C GLU A 211 24.15 -2.81 2.93
N ALA A 212 22.98 -2.71 3.55
CA ALA A 212 21.90 -3.61 3.24
C ALA A 212 21.32 -3.21 1.86
N TYR A 213 21.26 -4.16 0.91
CA TYR A 213 20.75 -3.92 -0.44
C TYR A 213 19.34 -3.33 -0.46
N ASN A 214 18.49 -3.72 0.48
CA ASN A 214 17.12 -3.22 0.64
C ASN A 214 17.02 -1.75 1.08
N GLU A 215 18.12 -1.14 1.53
CA GLU A 215 18.18 0.29 1.87
C GLU A 215 18.61 1.18 0.68
N CYS A 216 19.09 0.55 -0.39
CA CYS A 216 19.58 1.26 -1.57
C CYS A 216 18.42 1.87 -2.39
N PRO A 217 18.40 3.18 -2.68
CA PRO A 217 17.41 3.78 -3.57
C PRO A 217 17.37 3.09 -4.94
N GLY A 218 16.19 2.63 -5.35
CA GLY A 218 15.96 1.91 -6.60
C GLY A 218 16.14 0.39 -6.54
N SER A 219 16.70 -0.17 -5.47
CA SER A 219 17.00 -1.60 -5.38
C SER A 219 15.75 -2.49 -5.49
N MET A 220 14.68 -2.16 -4.76
CA MET A 220 13.45 -2.93 -4.77
C MET A 220 12.69 -2.78 -6.09
N HIS A 221 12.82 -1.63 -6.76
CA HIS A 221 12.29 -1.48 -8.11
C HIS A 221 12.97 -2.46 -9.08
N GLU A 222 14.30 -2.57 -9.05
CA GLU A 222 15.07 -3.44 -9.95
C GLU A 222 14.89 -4.93 -9.65
N SER A 223 14.89 -5.30 -8.36
CA SER A 223 14.86 -6.72 -7.95
C SER A 223 13.47 -7.30 -7.79
N MET A 224 12.43 -6.46 -7.62
CA MET A 224 11.07 -6.95 -7.36
C MET A 224 10.04 -6.38 -8.35
N ILE A 225 9.84 -5.06 -8.43
CA ILE A 225 8.78 -4.45 -9.25
C ILE A 225 8.98 -4.76 -10.73
N LYS A 226 10.18 -4.53 -11.24
CA LYS A 226 10.53 -4.75 -12.65
C LYS A 226 10.43 -6.21 -13.08
N ARG A 227 10.51 -7.15 -12.13
CA ARG A 227 10.45 -8.60 -12.40
C ARG A 227 9.02 -9.07 -12.70
N VAL A 228 8.03 -8.36 -12.19
CA VAL A 228 6.61 -8.70 -12.35
C VAL A 228 5.86 -7.74 -13.27
N ALA A 229 6.40 -6.55 -13.55
CA ALA A 229 5.82 -5.65 -14.54
C ALA A 229 6.04 -6.15 -15.97
N PRO A 230 5.01 -6.13 -16.83
CA PRO A 230 3.65 -5.61 -16.67
C PRO A 230 2.57 -6.70 -16.44
N TYR A 231 2.75 -7.62 -15.49
CA TYR A 231 1.71 -8.64 -15.18
C TYR A 231 0.37 -7.96 -14.93
N THR A 232 -0.67 -8.33 -15.65
CA THR A 232 -1.94 -7.59 -15.63
C THR A 232 -2.58 -7.66 -14.25
N LEU A 233 -2.92 -6.49 -13.68
CA LEU A 233 -3.42 -6.32 -12.32
C LEU A 233 -4.79 -5.64 -12.29
N ALA A 234 -5.55 -5.87 -11.21
CA ALA A 234 -6.67 -5.05 -10.80
C ALA A 234 -6.18 -3.72 -10.20
N GLY A 235 -5.12 -3.75 -9.39
CA GLY A 235 -4.53 -2.58 -8.76
C GLY A 235 -3.38 -2.91 -7.81
N PHE A 236 -2.92 -1.88 -7.11
CA PHE A 236 -1.87 -1.95 -6.10
C PHE A 236 -2.43 -1.76 -4.69
N LEU A 237 -1.88 -2.49 -3.73
CA LEU A 237 -2.00 -2.27 -2.30
C LEU A 237 -0.64 -1.77 -1.80
N TYR A 238 -0.62 -0.73 -0.97
CA TYR A 238 0.64 -0.15 -0.50
C TYR A 238 0.58 0.21 0.99
N TYR A 239 1.50 -0.36 1.78
CA TYR A 239 1.64 -0.07 3.20
C TYR A 239 3.10 0.21 3.53
N GLN A 240 3.44 1.49 3.69
CA GLN A 240 4.78 1.99 3.94
C GLN A 240 4.71 3.43 4.48
N GLY A 241 5.75 3.92 5.09
CA GLY A 241 5.91 5.31 5.55
C GLY A 241 6.75 5.40 6.82
N GLU A 242 6.88 4.32 7.55
CA GLU A 242 7.59 4.26 8.83
C GLU A 242 9.08 4.57 8.66
N GLU A 243 9.70 4.09 7.59
CA GLU A 243 11.13 4.33 7.32
C GLU A 243 11.40 5.76 6.84
N ASP A 244 10.42 6.42 6.22
CA ASP A 244 10.56 7.80 5.74
C ASP A 244 10.21 8.88 6.79
N ASP A 245 10.04 8.51 8.05
CA ASP A 245 9.68 9.40 9.15
C ASP A 245 10.75 10.47 9.46
N HIS A 246 11.99 10.25 9.04
CA HIS A 246 13.12 11.17 9.16
C HIS A 246 13.10 12.30 8.10
N LYS A 247 12.32 12.13 7.00
CA LYS A 247 12.15 13.13 5.92
C LYS A 247 10.68 13.42 5.61
N PRO A 248 9.86 13.72 6.62
CA PRO A 248 8.40 13.75 6.46
C PRO A 248 7.92 14.83 5.50
N TYR A 249 8.70 15.91 5.30
CA TYR A 249 8.33 17.01 4.42
C TYR A 249 8.45 16.70 2.92
N THR A 250 9.23 15.69 2.54
CA THR A 250 9.42 15.27 1.14
C THR A 250 8.65 13.99 0.79
N TYR A 251 8.01 13.37 1.77
CA TYR A 251 7.37 12.07 1.59
C TYR A 251 6.20 12.10 0.58
N TYR A 252 5.45 13.20 0.52
CA TYR A 252 4.40 13.34 -0.51
C TYR A 252 4.96 13.28 -1.94
N GLU A 253 6.04 14.00 -2.22
CA GLU A 253 6.69 14.00 -3.53
C GLU A 253 7.25 12.63 -3.89
N LEU A 254 7.76 11.91 -2.89
CA LEU A 254 8.27 10.56 -3.04
C LEU A 254 7.13 9.58 -3.39
N LEU A 255 6.03 9.60 -2.64
CA LEU A 255 4.83 8.80 -2.93
C LEU A 255 4.24 9.12 -4.31
N LEU A 256 4.14 10.39 -4.66
CA LEU A 256 3.62 10.82 -5.96
C LEU A 256 4.48 10.26 -7.11
N THR A 257 5.80 10.29 -6.95
CA THR A 257 6.74 9.75 -7.95
C THR A 257 6.63 8.23 -8.04
N LEU A 258 6.49 7.54 -6.90
CA LEU A 258 6.27 6.09 -6.84
C LEU A 258 5.02 5.67 -7.61
N VAL A 259 3.88 6.29 -7.33
CA VAL A 259 2.62 5.97 -8.00
C VAL A 259 2.71 6.22 -9.52
N ARG A 260 3.32 7.34 -9.92
CA ARG A 260 3.52 7.65 -11.34
C ARG A 260 4.40 6.64 -12.04
N GLN A 261 5.49 6.23 -11.41
CA GLN A 261 6.40 5.25 -12.00
C GLN A 261 5.74 3.87 -12.09
N TRP A 262 5.10 3.38 -11.04
CA TRP A 262 4.46 2.07 -11.11
C TRP A 262 3.39 2.03 -12.19
N ARG A 263 2.56 3.07 -12.32
CA ARG A 263 1.60 3.21 -13.43
C ARG A 263 2.31 3.24 -14.80
N TYR A 264 3.45 3.92 -14.90
CA TYR A 264 4.27 3.92 -16.11
C TYR A 264 4.80 2.52 -16.46
N ASP A 265 5.29 1.76 -15.50
CA ASP A 265 5.82 0.41 -15.69
C ASP A 265 4.73 -0.56 -16.17
N TRP A 266 3.51 -0.39 -15.69
CA TRP A 266 2.33 -1.15 -16.16
C TRP A 266 1.67 -0.57 -17.41
N LYS A 267 2.12 0.58 -17.91
CA LYS A 267 1.53 1.29 -19.05
C LYS A 267 0.04 1.59 -18.86
N ASP A 268 -0.38 1.83 -17.64
CA ASP A 268 -1.74 2.16 -17.24
C ASP A 268 -1.73 3.29 -16.20
N ASP A 269 -1.92 4.53 -16.66
CA ASP A 269 -1.92 5.75 -15.82
C ASP A 269 -3.12 5.83 -14.87
N LYS A 270 -4.10 4.94 -15.03
CA LYS A 270 -5.32 4.86 -14.23
C LYS A 270 -5.34 3.65 -13.29
N LEU A 271 -4.29 2.81 -13.28
CA LEU A 271 -4.28 1.61 -12.46
C LEU A 271 -4.52 1.97 -10.98
N PRO A 272 -5.53 1.37 -10.32
CA PRO A 272 -5.91 1.71 -8.96
C PRO A 272 -4.77 1.52 -7.95
N PHE A 273 -4.66 2.46 -6.99
CA PHE A 273 -3.63 2.44 -5.96
C PHE A 273 -4.27 2.68 -4.58
N MET A 274 -4.37 1.61 -3.79
CA MET A 274 -4.95 1.63 -2.44
C MET A 274 -3.84 1.69 -1.42
N LEU A 275 -3.75 2.81 -0.67
CA LEU A 275 -2.71 3.00 0.33
C LEU A 275 -3.27 2.91 1.76
N VAL A 276 -2.41 2.52 2.68
CA VAL A 276 -2.67 2.53 4.12
C VAL A 276 -2.14 3.83 4.71
N GLN A 277 -2.98 4.56 5.47
CA GLN A 277 -2.50 5.66 6.31
C GLN A 277 -1.89 5.08 7.58
N LEU A 278 -0.69 5.53 7.98
CA LEU A 278 0.00 5.01 9.16
C LEU A 278 -0.87 5.07 10.43
N PRO A 279 -0.88 3.98 11.24
CA PRO A 279 -1.58 3.95 12.53
C PRO A 279 -0.85 4.81 13.57
N ILE A 280 -1.34 4.79 14.80
CA ILE A 280 -0.61 5.37 15.93
C ILE A 280 0.60 4.52 16.28
N TYR A 281 1.68 5.18 16.71
CA TYR A 281 2.88 4.55 17.23
C TYR A 281 3.70 5.54 18.06
N GLN A 282 4.27 5.07 19.16
CA GLN A 282 5.24 5.80 19.96
C GLN A 282 6.22 4.78 20.56
N GLU A 283 7.50 5.01 20.38
CA GLU A 283 8.55 4.22 21.02
C GLU A 283 8.72 4.64 22.48
N GLU A 284 8.86 3.67 23.37
CA GLU A 284 9.01 3.92 24.78
C GLU A 284 10.32 4.69 25.08
N GLY A 285 10.20 5.77 25.83
CA GLY A 285 11.34 6.63 26.17
C GLY A 285 11.69 7.69 25.13
N GLU A 286 11.13 7.61 23.93
CA GLU A 286 11.33 8.64 22.89
C GLU A 286 10.28 9.75 23.02
N PRO A 287 10.67 11.01 22.72
CA PRO A 287 9.70 12.10 22.67
C PRO A 287 8.74 11.98 21.49
N ASP A 288 7.58 12.63 21.60
CA ASP A 288 6.70 12.80 20.45
C ASP A 288 7.28 13.82 19.47
N TYR A 289 8.02 13.35 18.49
CA TYR A 289 8.69 14.16 17.47
C TYR A 289 7.73 14.86 16.49
N LYS A 290 6.45 14.49 16.48
CA LYS A 290 5.43 15.01 15.55
C LYS A 290 5.76 14.69 14.07
N ASN A 291 6.54 13.67 13.79
CA ASN A 291 6.93 13.25 12.43
C ASN A 291 5.82 12.42 11.75
N TRP A 292 5.17 11.51 12.47
CA TRP A 292 4.11 10.67 11.91
C TRP A 292 2.88 11.43 11.42
N PRO A 293 2.41 12.51 12.06
CA PRO A 293 1.36 13.38 11.51
C PRO A 293 1.66 13.90 10.12
N PHE A 294 2.92 14.26 9.82
CA PHE A 294 3.32 14.71 8.47
C PHE A 294 3.31 13.57 7.45
N ILE A 295 3.70 12.35 7.84
CA ILE A 295 3.58 11.17 6.97
C ILE A 295 2.10 10.89 6.66
N ARG A 296 1.22 10.90 7.68
CA ARG A 296 -0.22 10.72 7.50
C ARG A 296 -0.84 11.81 6.62
N GLU A 297 -0.42 13.06 6.78
CA GLU A 297 -0.84 14.17 5.93
C GLU A 297 -0.39 13.98 4.47
N ALA A 298 0.84 13.53 4.24
CA ALA A 298 1.35 13.22 2.91
C ALA A 298 0.55 12.10 2.23
N GLN A 299 0.18 11.07 2.98
CA GLN A 299 -0.67 9.97 2.51
C GLN A 299 -2.08 10.46 2.17
N MET A 300 -2.69 11.30 3.01
CA MET A 300 -3.98 11.92 2.74
C MET A 300 -3.92 12.84 1.53
N LYS A 301 -2.86 13.65 1.40
CA LYS A 301 -2.65 14.54 0.25
C LYS A 301 -2.53 13.76 -1.06
N LEU A 302 -1.90 12.57 -1.05
CA LEU A 302 -1.86 11.71 -2.23
C LEU A 302 -3.27 11.27 -2.64
N TYR A 303 -4.08 10.82 -1.69
CA TYR A 303 -5.48 10.47 -1.91
C TYR A 303 -6.28 11.64 -2.49
N ASP A 304 -6.15 12.85 -1.93
CA ASP A 304 -6.90 14.03 -2.37
C ASP A 304 -6.49 14.52 -3.78
N THR A 305 -5.24 14.30 -4.19
CA THR A 305 -4.69 14.93 -5.42
C THR A 305 -4.49 13.97 -6.58
N VAL A 306 -4.44 12.67 -6.33
CA VAL A 306 -4.18 11.67 -7.37
C VAL A 306 -5.42 10.81 -7.61
N LYS A 307 -5.96 10.83 -8.81
CA LYS A 307 -7.14 10.04 -9.18
C LYS A 307 -6.85 8.54 -9.10
N ASN A 308 -7.91 7.78 -8.87
CA ASN A 308 -7.86 6.31 -8.72
C ASN A 308 -6.93 5.87 -7.58
N THR A 309 -6.94 6.61 -6.49
CA THR A 309 -6.32 6.23 -5.22
C THR A 309 -7.39 6.08 -4.15
N GLY A 310 -7.21 5.12 -3.26
CA GLY A 310 -8.01 4.94 -2.06
C GLY A 310 -7.11 4.99 -0.83
N ILE A 311 -7.66 5.37 0.33
CA ILE A 311 -6.91 5.45 1.59
C ILE A 311 -7.62 4.66 2.69
N ALA A 312 -6.91 3.68 3.27
CA ALA A 312 -7.35 2.92 4.43
C ALA A 312 -6.85 3.59 5.72
N VAL A 313 -7.73 4.29 6.42
CA VAL A 313 -7.43 4.90 7.72
C VAL A 313 -7.50 3.83 8.80
N ILE A 314 -6.40 3.59 9.53
CA ILE A 314 -6.24 2.48 10.47
C ILE A 314 -5.69 2.92 11.84
N LEU A 315 -5.96 4.15 12.26
CA LEU A 315 -5.37 4.74 13.48
C LEU A 315 -5.43 3.81 14.69
N GLU A 316 -6.59 3.20 14.94
CA GLU A 316 -6.88 2.39 16.12
C GLU A 316 -6.19 1.00 16.11
N THR A 317 -5.62 0.59 14.97
CA THR A 317 -4.88 -0.69 14.90
C THR A 317 -3.47 -0.56 15.44
N GLY A 318 -2.97 0.66 15.63
CA GLY A 318 -1.63 0.90 16.16
C GLY A 318 -1.51 0.54 17.65
N GLU A 319 -0.29 0.32 18.08
CA GLU A 319 0.05 -0.08 19.43
C GLU A 319 1.17 0.81 20.00
N TYR A 320 1.13 1.09 21.32
CA TYR A 320 2.23 1.74 22.00
C TYR A 320 3.45 0.81 22.03
N ASN A 321 4.62 1.34 21.73
CA ASN A 321 5.90 0.62 21.73
C ASN A 321 5.94 -0.64 20.84
N ASN A 322 5.05 -0.73 19.85
CA ASN A 322 5.07 -1.79 18.86
C ASN A 322 4.79 -1.21 17.46
N ILE A 323 5.85 -1.06 16.65
CA ILE A 323 5.75 -0.52 15.30
C ILE A 323 5.10 -1.51 14.32
N HIS A 324 4.99 -2.79 14.71
CA HIS A 324 4.37 -3.86 13.92
C HIS A 324 3.09 -4.37 14.59
N PRO A 325 2.01 -3.56 14.66
CA PRO A 325 0.77 -3.96 15.31
C PRO A 325 0.21 -5.23 14.66
N VAL A 326 -0.31 -6.15 15.49
CA VAL A 326 -0.70 -7.49 15.04
C VAL A 326 -2.09 -7.58 14.42
N ASP A 327 -2.93 -6.54 14.53
CA ASP A 327 -4.26 -6.51 13.89
C ASP A 327 -4.15 -6.19 12.39
N LYS A 328 -3.79 -7.19 11.60
CA LYS A 328 -3.73 -7.07 10.13
C LYS A 328 -5.07 -7.33 9.44
N LYS A 329 -6.03 -7.96 10.15
CA LYS A 329 -7.36 -8.22 9.64
C LYS A 329 -8.13 -6.93 9.37
N THR A 330 -8.09 -5.98 10.29
CA THR A 330 -8.70 -4.65 10.11
C THR A 330 -8.08 -3.90 8.93
N VAL A 331 -6.75 -3.98 8.77
CA VAL A 331 -6.03 -3.37 7.64
C VAL A 331 -6.48 -3.96 6.31
N GLY A 332 -6.44 -5.30 6.18
CA GLY A 332 -6.90 -6.00 4.97
C GLY A 332 -8.36 -5.71 4.63
N LYS A 333 -9.24 -5.68 5.65
CA LYS A 333 -10.66 -5.32 5.48
C LYS A 333 -10.82 -3.92 4.89
N ARG A 334 -10.10 -2.91 5.42
CA ARG A 334 -10.23 -1.53 4.94
C ARG A 334 -9.68 -1.34 3.53
N LEU A 335 -8.58 -1.99 3.19
CA LEU A 335 -8.10 -2.04 1.82
C LEU A 335 -9.11 -2.69 0.87
N MET A 336 -9.77 -3.77 1.31
CA MET A 336 -10.82 -4.42 0.53
C MET A 336 -12.03 -3.49 0.32
N LEU A 337 -12.46 -2.75 1.33
CA LEU A 337 -13.52 -1.75 1.18
C LEU A 337 -13.13 -0.65 0.17
N GLN A 338 -11.88 -0.19 0.17
CA GLN A 338 -11.38 0.74 -0.84
C GLN A 338 -11.45 0.15 -2.25
N ALA A 339 -11.05 -1.11 -2.42
CA ALA A 339 -11.14 -1.80 -3.71
C ALA A 339 -12.60 -1.98 -4.15
N MET A 340 -13.50 -2.37 -3.24
CA MET A 340 -14.93 -2.52 -3.54
C MET A 340 -15.56 -1.22 -4.03
N TYR A 341 -15.18 -0.08 -3.45
CA TYR A 341 -15.67 1.23 -3.87
C TYR A 341 -15.04 1.69 -5.19
N HIS A 342 -13.69 1.73 -5.26
CA HIS A 342 -12.98 2.35 -6.38
C HIS A 342 -12.89 1.50 -7.65
N VAL A 343 -12.92 0.17 -7.51
CA VAL A 343 -12.67 -0.76 -8.63
C VAL A 343 -13.94 -1.50 -9.04
N TYR A 344 -14.72 -1.95 -8.07
CA TYR A 344 -15.88 -2.80 -8.35
C TYR A 344 -17.22 -2.03 -8.30
N GLY A 345 -17.28 -0.90 -7.59
CA GLY A 345 -18.47 -0.06 -7.51
C GLY A 345 -19.66 -0.70 -6.75
N ASP A 346 -19.37 -1.68 -5.88
CA ASP A 346 -20.39 -2.49 -5.21
C ASP A 346 -20.81 -1.95 -3.84
N ILE A 347 -20.13 -0.91 -3.34
CA ILE A 347 -20.45 -0.27 -2.06
C ILE A 347 -20.44 1.25 -2.18
N ASP A 348 -21.11 1.93 -1.25
CA ASP A 348 -21.12 3.39 -1.16
C ASP A 348 -19.86 3.96 -0.47
N GLU A 349 -19.56 5.24 -0.72
CA GLU A 349 -18.47 5.98 -0.08
C GLU A 349 -18.49 5.89 1.45
N LYS A 350 -19.68 6.04 2.05
CA LYS A 350 -19.89 5.96 3.51
C LYS A 350 -19.63 4.57 4.12
N GLU A 351 -19.53 3.54 3.30
CA GLU A 351 -19.10 2.22 3.73
C GLU A 351 -17.58 2.06 3.64
N ALA A 352 -16.96 2.69 2.62
CA ALA A 352 -15.53 2.62 2.36
C ALA A 352 -14.71 3.55 3.25
N TYR A 353 -15.26 4.70 3.66
CA TYR A 353 -14.55 5.74 4.39
C TYR A 353 -15.14 6.04 5.76
N GLY A 354 -14.28 6.33 6.73
CA GLY A 354 -14.64 7.11 7.93
C GLY A 354 -14.67 8.61 7.63
N PRO A 355 -15.00 9.45 8.62
CA PRO A 355 -15.05 10.89 8.44
C PRO A 355 -13.69 11.47 8.06
N ILE A 356 -13.63 12.21 6.95
CA ILE A 356 -12.45 12.93 6.46
C ILE A 356 -12.76 14.42 6.51
N TYR A 357 -11.82 15.23 7.04
CA TYR A 357 -11.95 16.69 7.08
C TYR A 357 -12.32 17.26 5.70
N ASP A 358 -13.32 18.15 5.67
CA ASP A 358 -13.76 18.87 4.48
C ASP A 358 -13.46 20.36 4.58
N SER A 359 -14.07 21.02 5.53
CA SER A 359 -14.02 22.47 5.69
C SER A 359 -14.29 22.89 7.12
N TYR A 360 -14.10 24.17 7.43
CA TYR A 360 -14.49 24.76 8.70
C TYR A 360 -15.05 26.17 8.53
N PHE A 361 -15.79 26.62 9.54
CA PHE A 361 -16.15 28.02 9.72
C PHE A 361 -16.07 28.39 11.19
N VAL A 362 -16.01 29.69 11.49
CA VAL A 362 -15.96 30.22 12.88
C VAL A 362 -17.13 31.13 13.11
N GLU A 363 -17.85 30.91 14.20
CA GLU A 363 -18.95 31.74 14.65
C GLU A 363 -18.92 31.90 16.17
N ASN A 364 -19.01 33.13 16.66
CA ASN A 364 -19.03 33.45 18.10
C ASN A 364 -17.88 32.82 18.92
N GLY A 365 -16.68 32.75 18.35
CA GLY A 365 -15.50 32.17 19.01
C GLY A 365 -15.46 30.65 19.02
N ILE A 366 -16.39 29.98 18.35
CA ILE A 366 -16.44 28.53 18.20
C ILE A 366 -16.07 28.18 16.76
N MET A 367 -15.17 27.18 16.58
CA MET A 367 -14.82 26.64 15.26
C MET A 367 -15.62 25.38 14.98
N TYR A 368 -16.34 25.36 13.88
CA TYR A 368 -17.14 24.24 13.41
C TYR A 368 -16.41 23.51 12.30
N ILE A 369 -16.08 22.23 12.52
CA ILE A 369 -15.41 21.36 11.56
C ILE A 369 -16.44 20.49 10.85
N LYS A 370 -16.42 20.49 9.53
CA LYS A 370 -17.25 19.64 8.67
C LYS A 370 -16.42 18.49 8.09
N PHE A 371 -17.09 17.36 7.91
CA PHE A 371 -16.46 16.13 7.41
C PHE A 371 -17.22 15.61 6.20
N LYS A 372 -16.49 15.05 5.23
CA LYS A 372 -17.02 14.15 4.19
C LYS A 372 -17.26 12.78 4.84
N TYR A 373 -18.19 12.02 4.30
CA TYR A 373 -18.49 10.63 4.72
C TYR A 373 -18.94 10.48 6.18
N ALA A 374 -19.54 11.56 6.73
CA ALA A 374 -20.02 11.61 8.11
C ALA A 374 -21.54 11.65 8.24
N GLU A 375 -22.29 11.45 7.14
CA GLU A 375 -23.75 11.58 7.08
C GLU A 375 -24.48 10.61 8.03
N THR A 376 -23.83 9.47 8.35
CA THR A 376 -24.34 8.49 9.31
C THR A 376 -24.06 8.87 10.77
N GLY A 377 -23.32 9.95 11.00
CA GLY A 377 -22.94 10.48 12.30
C GLY A 377 -21.50 10.13 12.73
N ILE A 378 -20.98 10.95 13.65
CA ILE A 378 -19.70 10.75 14.31
C ILE A 378 -19.96 10.26 15.73
N ILE A 379 -19.18 9.26 16.18
CA ILE A 379 -19.29 8.65 17.51
C ILE A 379 -17.99 8.90 18.27
N CYS A 380 -18.11 9.35 19.53
CA CYS A 380 -17.00 9.46 20.47
C CYS A 380 -17.16 8.39 21.56
N ASN A 381 -16.12 7.58 21.76
CA ASN A 381 -16.11 6.49 22.74
C ASN A 381 -15.51 6.90 24.10
N THR A 382 -15.34 8.21 24.36
CA THR A 382 -14.79 8.72 25.62
C THR A 382 -15.43 10.06 25.99
N GLU A 383 -15.43 10.38 27.29
CA GLU A 383 -15.75 11.70 27.81
C GLU A 383 -14.49 12.58 27.98
N GLU A 384 -13.31 12.01 27.75
CA GLU A 384 -12.02 12.69 27.83
C GLU A 384 -11.75 13.55 26.57
N GLU A 385 -10.60 14.24 26.56
CA GLU A 385 -10.16 15.00 25.38
C GLU A 385 -10.03 14.11 24.15
N CYS A 386 -10.67 14.51 23.04
CA CYS A 386 -10.72 13.73 21.79
C CYS A 386 -9.52 13.97 20.87
N GLY A 387 -8.44 14.59 21.31
CA GLY A 387 -7.23 14.84 20.52
C GLY A 387 -7.34 16.03 19.56
N PHE A 388 -8.28 16.97 19.79
CA PHE A 388 -8.34 18.24 19.09
C PHE A 388 -7.52 19.33 19.79
N GLU A 389 -6.86 20.14 19.00
CA GLU A 389 -6.19 21.36 19.43
C GLU A 389 -6.60 22.52 18.51
N ILE A 390 -6.79 23.73 19.10
CA ILE A 390 -7.05 24.96 18.35
C ILE A 390 -6.06 26.06 18.71
N ALA A 391 -5.81 26.98 17.78
CA ALA A 391 -4.95 28.13 17.96
C ALA A 391 -5.54 29.40 17.36
N GLY A 392 -5.16 30.54 17.90
CA GLY A 392 -5.42 31.87 17.33
C GLY A 392 -4.32 32.30 16.36
N ALA A 393 -4.21 33.62 16.12
CA ALA A 393 -3.23 34.21 15.21
C ALA A 393 -1.77 34.02 15.68
N ASP A 394 -1.55 33.73 16.94
CA ASP A 394 -0.24 33.47 17.53
C ASP A 394 0.28 32.05 17.24
N LYS A 395 -0.56 31.20 16.63
CA LYS A 395 -0.28 29.80 16.32
C LYS A 395 0.11 28.96 17.55
N LYS A 396 -0.31 29.40 18.74
CA LYS A 396 -0.10 28.65 19.97
C LYS A 396 -1.31 27.76 20.22
N TYR A 397 -1.05 26.45 20.13
CA TYR A 397 -2.12 25.46 20.24
C TYR A 397 -2.47 25.11 21.69
N TYR A 398 -3.75 24.93 21.91
CA TYR A 398 -4.32 24.50 23.19
C TYR A 398 -5.36 23.41 22.96
N PRO A 399 -5.48 22.44 23.87
CA PRO A 399 -6.54 21.44 23.81
C PRO A 399 -7.91 22.10 23.66
N ALA A 400 -8.73 21.52 22.80
CA ALA A 400 -10.07 22.00 22.52
C ALA A 400 -11.14 21.07 23.08
N LYS A 401 -12.17 21.64 23.68
CA LYS A 401 -13.42 20.96 23.98
C LYS A 401 -14.13 20.68 22.63
N ALA A 402 -14.46 19.44 22.37
CA ALA A 402 -15.19 19.01 21.18
C ALA A 402 -16.63 18.64 21.54
N VAL A 403 -17.58 19.17 20.77
CA VAL A 403 -19.01 18.82 20.88
C VAL A 403 -19.47 18.28 19.53
N ILE A 404 -19.93 17.03 19.50
CA ILE A 404 -20.40 16.37 18.28
C ILE A 404 -21.81 16.89 17.96
N LEU A 405 -22.00 17.31 16.71
CA LEU A 405 -23.25 17.86 16.17
C LEU A 405 -23.72 17.04 14.95
N GLY A 406 -23.84 15.71 15.13
CA GLY A 406 -24.20 14.79 14.06
C GLY A 406 -23.02 14.49 13.13
N ASP A 407 -22.93 15.16 12.00
CA ASP A 407 -21.89 15.03 10.96
C ASP A 407 -20.75 16.06 11.10
N SER A 408 -20.79 16.90 12.12
CA SER A 408 -19.84 17.98 12.35
C SER A 408 -19.41 18.06 13.83
N ILE A 409 -18.35 18.82 14.12
CA ILE A 409 -17.81 18.98 15.46
C ILE A 409 -17.57 20.45 15.76
N ALA A 410 -18.10 20.95 16.87
CA ALA A 410 -17.83 22.28 17.38
C ALA A 410 -16.66 22.26 18.37
N LEU A 411 -15.65 23.11 18.14
CA LEU A 411 -14.43 23.21 18.92
C LEU A 411 -14.37 24.56 19.65
N SER A 412 -14.02 24.52 20.94
CA SER A 412 -13.81 25.74 21.76
C SER A 412 -12.68 25.52 22.76
N SER A 413 -12.07 26.61 23.24
CA SER A 413 -11.09 26.58 24.32
C SER A 413 -11.12 27.92 25.05
N ASP A 414 -11.11 27.91 26.39
CA ASP A 414 -11.08 29.12 27.21
C ASP A 414 -9.80 29.96 27.01
N LYS A 415 -8.78 29.36 26.36
CA LYS A 415 -7.49 29.99 26.05
C LYS A 415 -7.45 30.61 24.66
N VAL A 416 -8.46 30.38 23.80
CA VAL A 416 -8.49 30.83 22.42
C VAL A 416 -9.83 31.48 22.09
N ASN A 417 -9.90 32.80 22.21
CA ASN A 417 -11.14 33.54 21.95
C ASN A 417 -11.55 33.62 20.49
N ILE A 418 -10.56 33.59 19.56
CA ILE A 418 -10.76 33.64 18.10
C ILE A 418 -9.93 32.55 17.50
N PRO A 419 -10.49 31.34 17.29
CA PRO A 419 -9.77 30.24 16.68
C PRO A 419 -9.60 30.49 15.17
N LEU A 420 -8.38 30.33 14.70
CA LEU A 420 -8.02 30.43 13.27
C LEU A 420 -7.50 29.10 12.74
N TYR A 421 -6.95 28.27 13.59
CA TYR A 421 -6.36 27.00 13.24
C TYR A 421 -6.89 25.90 14.14
N ALA A 422 -7.13 24.72 13.56
CA ALA A 422 -7.40 23.48 14.29
C ALA A 422 -6.57 22.35 13.73
N ARG A 423 -6.29 21.40 14.58
CA ARG A 423 -5.72 20.12 14.20
C ARG A 423 -6.30 19.01 15.05
N TYR A 424 -6.43 17.85 14.42
CA TYR A 424 -6.90 16.63 15.04
C TYR A 424 -5.84 15.55 14.91
N PHE A 425 -5.54 14.91 16.04
CA PHE A 425 -4.59 13.80 16.11
C PHE A 425 -3.19 14.16 15.58
N TRP A 426 -2.73 15.41 15.87
CA TRP A 426 -1.41 15.91 15.44
C TRP A 426 -0.31 15.48 16.41
N THR A 427 -0.21 14.14 16.59
CA THR A 427 0.68 13.46 17.53
C THR A 427 1.04 12.08 16.98
N ASN A 428 2.18 11.53 17.39
CA ASN A 428 2.58 10.18 16.99
C ASN A 428 1.65 9.14 17.62
N TYR A 429 1.28 9.33 18.89
CA TYR A 429 0.43 8.41 19.65
C TYR A 429 -0.57 9.18 20.56
N HIS A 430 -1.80 8.72 20.52
CA HIS A 430 -2.86 9.09 21.44
C HIS A 430 -3.95 8.01 21.36
N LYS A 431 -4.80 7.90 22.40
CA LYS A 431 -5.94 6.97 22.36
C LYS A 431 -6.95 7.43 21.31
N VAL A 432 -7.27 6.55 20.36
CA VAL A 432 -8.26 6.83 19.32
C VAL A 432 -9.67 6.69 19.89
N SER A 433 -10.48 7.72 19.77
CA SER A 433 -11.82 7.78 20.38
C SER A 433 -12.92 8.22 19.42
N LEU A 434 -12.59 8.82 18.27
CA LEU A 434 -13.56 9.32 17.31
C LEU A 434 -13.66 8.40 16.08
N PHE A 435 -14.88 8.03 15.74
CA PHE A 435 -15.20 7.12 14.66
C PHE A 435 -16.43 7.60 13.89
N GLY A 436 -16.53 7.26 12.62
CA GLY A 436 -17.81 7.23 11.93
C GLY A 436 -18.71 6.12 12.46
N ALA A 437 -20.00 6.20 12.22
CA ALA A 437 -20.95 5.15 12.61
C ALA A 437 -20.64 3.78 12.00
N ASN A 438 -19.85 3.72 10.92
CA ASN A 438 -19.33 2.50 10.29
C ASN A 438 -18.12 1.89 11.03
N GLY A 439 -17.65 2.49 12.11
CA GLY A 439 -16.53 2.02 12.92
C GLY A 439 -15.14 2.32 12.33
N ILE A 440 -15.06 3.14 11.26
CA ILE A 440 -13.79 3.62 10.73
C ILE A 440 -13.43 4.93 11.46
N PRO A 441 -12.19 5.11 11.95
CA PRO A 441 -11.82 6.31 12.69
C PRO A 441 -11.86 7.58 11.84
N VAL A 442 -12.07 8.71 12.49
CA VAL A 442 -11.88 10.03 11.89
C VAL A 442 -10.42 10.17 11.47
N ALA A 443 -10.18 10.55 10.21
CA ALA A 443 -8.83 10.74 9.70
C ALA A 443 -8.14 11.95 10.35
N PRO A 444 -6.84 11.88 10.70
CA PRO A 444 -6.07 13.02 11.19
C PRO A 444 -6.01 14.16 10.18
N PHE A 445 -6.04 15.39 10.66
CA PHE A 445 -5.94 16.57 9.81
C PHE A 445 -5.42 17.80 10.55
N ARG A 446 -5.05 18.83 9.79
CA ARG A 446 -4.97 20.23 10.21
C ARG A 446 -5.67 21.11 9.19
N THR A 447 -6.20 22.23 9.65
CA THR A 447 -6.98 23.15 8.80
C THR A 447 -6.12 24.05 7.92
N SER A 448 -4.81 24.14 8.17
CA SER A 448 -3.86 24.96 7.41
C SER A 448 -2.44 24.40 7.51
N THR A 449 -1.71 24.42 6.40
CA THR A 449 -0.27 24.12 6.37
C THR A 449 0.59 25.26 6.92
N ASP A 450 0.04 26.48 7.00
CA ASP A 450 0.67 27.65 7.63
C ASP A 450 0.24 27.80 9.10
N ASP A 451 0.28 26.73 9.85
CA ASP A 451 -0.17 26.65 11.24
C ASP A 451 0.98 26.64 12.28
N GLY A 452 2.25 26.73 11.80
CA GLY A 452 3.43 26.69 12.65
C GLY A 452 3.84 25.28 13.12
N ALA A 453 3.18 24.21 12.62
CA ALA A 453 3.57 22.84 12.95
C ALA A 453 4.94 22.50 12.39
N ILE A 454 5.78 21.91 13.23
CA ILE A 454 7.11 21.42 12.86
C ILE A 454 7.30 19.99 13.36
N CYS A 455 8.07 19.21 12.61
CA CYS A 455 8.66 17.97 13.07
C CYS A 455 9.91 18.31 13.90
N THR A 456 10.02 17.78 15.12
CA THR A 456 11.12 18.09 16.03
C THR A 456 12.25 17.07 16.00
N GLY A 457 12.10 16.00 15.21
CA GLY A 457 13.08 14.93 15.07
C GLY A 457 12.47 13.63 14.55
N SER A 458 13.24 12.57 14.62
CA SER A 458 12.83 11.20 14.28
C SER A 458 13.75 10.21 14.99
N ARG A 459 13.26 9.00 15.28
CA ARG A 459 14.04 7.87 15.77
C ARG A 459 15.16 7.46 14.81
N ASN A 460 14.94 7.67 13.51
CA ASN A 460 15.87 7.29 12.44
C ASN A 460 16.94 8.34 12.15
N THR A 461 17.03 9.42 12.92
CA THR A 461 18.07 10.47 12.72
C THR A 461 19.50 9.97 12.89
N GLY A 462 19.71 8.74 13.37
CA GLY A 462 21.01 8.08 13.48
C GLY A 462 21.50 7.36 12.22
N LEU A 463 20.61 6.95 11.31
CA LEU A 463 20.95 6.16 10.12
C LEU A 463 21.57 6.99 8.98
N PHE A 464 21.42 8.31 9.01
CA PHE A 464 21.91 9.24 7.98
C PHE A 464 22.80 10.37 8.53
N LYS A 465 23.45 10.14 9.68
CA LYS A 465 24.46 11.05 10.23
C LYS A 465 25.83 10.80 9.64
#